data_c671da1983f718a1f60805c4429b2155
#
_entry.id   c671da1983f718a1f60805c4429b2155
#
_cell.length_a   1.000
_cell.length_b   1.000
_cell.length_c   1.000
_cell.angle_alpha   90.00
_cell.angle_beta   90.00
_cell.angle_gamma   90.00
#
_symmetry.space_group_name_H-M   'P 1'
#
loop_
_entity.id
_entity.type
_entity.pdbx_description
1 polymer ?
#
loop_
_entity_poly.entity_id
_entity_poly.type
_entity_poly.pdbx_seq_one_letter_code
_entity_poly.pdbx_strand_id
1 'polypeptide(L)'
;MPIDFDSLITVESGYAPGINYTLEANVSGRCIPQKARMSRFLNVLRSWLVMVSVIAMGNTVQSFRDHSFLSEKLYTGTPYFVNGLQARTFGIWTLLSSIIRCTCAIDIQNKTLYHITLWTFVLALGHFLSEAFIYKTAPLTIGVMAPLIVASFSIVGMLIGFQCVPEPQEEVGARQKKRN
;
A
#
# COMPACT_ATOMS: atom_id res chain seq x y z
N MET A 1 -16.32 22.41 60.44
CA MET A 1 -15.73 22.96 59.26
C MET A 1 -15.66 21.82 58.23
N PRO A 2 -16.63 21.67 57.33
CA PRO A 2 -16.60 20.61 56.33
C PRO A 2 -15.74 21.09 55.14
N ILE A 3 -14.84 20.23 54.70
CA ILE A 3 -13.96 20.42 53.56
C ILE A 3 -14.82 20.17 52.33
N ASP A 4 -14.97 21.21 51.50
CA ASP A 4 -15.70 21.19 50.24
C ASP A 4 -14.87 20.41 49.22
N PHE A 5 -15.41 19.26 48.80
CA PHE A 5 -14.74 18.31 47.90
C PHE A 5 -14.96 18.62 46.39
N ASP A 6 -15.73 19.69 46.09
CA ASP A 6 -16.07 20.05 44.70
C ASP A 6 -15.06 20.96 43.98
N SER A 7 -13.99 21.37 44.67
CA SER A 7 -12.99 22.29 44.09
C SER A 7 -11.76 21.59 43.42
N LEU A 8 -11.75 20.25 43.35
CA LEU A 8 -10.57 19.48 42.86
C LEU A 8 -10.78 18.77 41.51
N ILE A 9 -11.91 19.02 40.82
CA ILE A 9 -12.11 18.47 39.46
C ILE A 9 -12.37 19.62 38.47
N THR A 10 -11.47 20.58 38.41
CA THR A 10 -11.27 21.41 37.22
C THR A 10 -10.02 20.90 36.52
N VAL A 11 -10.14 19.75 35.86
CA VAL A 11 -9.21 19.41 34.79
C VAL A 11 -9.54 20.38 33.67
N GLU A 12 -8.69 21.39 33.49
CA GLU A 12 -8.70 22.21 32.30
C GLU A 12 -8.56 21.30 31.09
N SER A 13 -9.68 20.99 30.46
CA SER A 13 -9.78 20.45 29.14
C SER A 13 -9.26 21.51 28.17
N GLY A 14 -7.95 21.50 27.92
CA GLY A 14 -7.34 22.26 26.83
C GLY A 14 -8.02 21.89 25.52
N TYR A 15 -8.99 22.68 25.11
CA TYR A 15 -9.73 22.54 23.87
C TYR A 15 -8.79 22.89 22.71
N ALA A 16 -8.18 21.88 22.09
CA ALA A 16 -7.58 22.03 20.77
C ALA A 16 -8.72 21.96 19.74
N PRO A 17 -9.04 23.06 19.04
CA PRO A 17 -10.14 23.06 18.06
C PRO A 17 -9.72 22.23 16.83
N GLY A 18 -10.46 21.19 16.53
CA GLY A 18 -10.40 20.52 15.24
C GLY A 18 -10.23 19.01 15.21
N ILE A 19 -10.35 18.30 16.32
CA ILE A 19 -10.29 16.84 16.31
C ILE A 19 -11.67 16.28 16.64
N ASN A 20 -12.43 15.92 15.58
CA ASN A 20 -13.66 15.16 15.75
C ASN A 20 -13.31 13.71 16.12
N TYR A 21 -13.49 13.36 17.39
CA TYR A 21 -13.42 11.97 17.85
C TYR A 21 -14.78 11.31 17.60
N THR A 22 -14.90 10.59 16.51
CA THR A 22 -15.99 9.62 16.36
C THR A 22 -15.59 8.34 17.10
N LEU A 23 -16.33 8.01 18.15
CA LEU A 23 -16.18 6.78 18.91
C LEU A 23 -17.01 5.68 18.22
N GLU A 24 -16.35 4.68 17.63
CA GLU A 24 -17.02 3.45 17.21
C GLU A 24 -16.96 2.42 18.34
N ALA A 25 -18.12 1.98 18.80
CA ALA A 25 -18.23 0.89 19.77
C ALA A 25 -17.90 -0.45 19.09
N ASN A 26 -16.89 -1.15 19.57
CA ASN A 26 -16.58 -2.51 19.15
C ASN A 26 -17.47 -3.49 19.92
N VAL A 27 -17.79 -4.65 19.29
CA VAL A 27 -18.62 -5.75 19.84
C VAL A 27 -18.15 -6.26 21.21
N SER A 28 -16.94 -5.94 21.65
CA SER A 28 -16.41 -6.26 22.98
C SER A 28 -16.53 -5.13 24.01
N GLY A 29 -17.29 -4.07 23.73
CA GLY A 29 -17.53 -2.98 24.68
C GLY A 29 -16.35 -2.03 24.93
N ARG A 30 -15.23 -2.16 24.18
CA ARG A 30 -14.11 -1.22 24.23
C ARG A 30 -14.24 -0.18 23.12
N CYS A 31 -14.43 1.09 23.47
CA CYS A 31 -14.34 2.20 22.52
C CYS A 31 -12.89 2.38 22.08
N ILE A 32 -12.58 2.08 20.82
CA ILE A 32 -11.27 2.34 20.23
C ILE A 32 -11.38 3.66 19.46
N PRO A 33 -10.55 4.67 19.75
CA PRO A 33 -10.58 5.93 19.01
C PRO A 33 -10.24 5.66 17.53
N GLN A 34 -11.01 6.23 16.63
CA GLN A 34 -10.89 6.03 15.16
C GLN A 34 -9.45 6.27 14.67
N LYS A 35 -8.75 7.25 15.22
CA LYS A 35 -7.33 7.54 14.91
C LYS A 35 -6.41 6.35 15.22
N ALA A 36 -6.65 5.62 16.31
CA ALA A 36 -5.83 4.44 16.66
C ALA A 36 -6.10 3.25 15.72
N ARG A 37 -7.34 3.10 15.24
CA ARG A 37 -7.72 2.07 14.26
C ARG A 37 -7.10 2.35 12.90
N MET A 38 -7.14 3.60 12.43
CA MET A 38 -6.49 4.06 11.20
C MET A 38 -4.97 3.84 11.24
N SER A 39 -4.32 4.17 12.36
CA SER A 39 -2.88 3.95 12.53
C SER A 39 -2.50 2.47 12.45
N ARG A 40 -3.27 1.57 13.04
CA ARG A 40 -3.03 0.12 12.95
C ARG A 40 -3.18 -0.39 11.51
N PHE A 41 -4.22 0.05 10.81
CA PHE A 41 -4.43 -0.34 9.41
C PHE A 41 -3.27 0.10 8.52
N LEU A 42 -2.81 1.34 8.64
CA LEU A 42 -1.65 1.84 7.88
C LEU A 42 -0.36 1.06 8.21
N ASN A 43 -0.17 0.65 9.47
CA ASN A 43 0.97 -0.18 9.84
C ASN A 43 0.91 -1.59 9.22
N VAL A 44 -0.27 -2.20 9.16
CA VAL A 44 -0.48 -3.48 8.48
C VAL A 44 -0.21 -3.33 6.98
N LEU A 45 -0.75 -2.28 6.36
CA LEU A 45 -0.53 -1.99 4.95
C LEU A 45 0.95 -1.76 4.64
N ARG A 46 1.67 -1.05 5.50
CA ARG A 46 3.13 -0.86 5.40
C ARG A 46 3.87 -2.19 5.40
N SER A 47 3.57 -3.05 6.37
CA SER A 47 4.19 -4.39 6.46
C SER A 47 3.88 -5.24 5.22
N TRP A 48 2.65 -5.15 4.71
CA TRP A 48 2.24 -5.82 3.49
C TRP A 48 3.05 -5.34 2.27
N LEU A 49 3.20 -4.02 2.09
CA LEU A 49 3.98 -3.44 0.99
C LEU A 49 5.45 -3.86 1.04
N VAL A 50 6.06 -3.90 2.24
CA VAL A 50 7.44 -4.40 2.41
C VAL A 50 7.54 -5.86 2.00
N MET A 51 6.64 -6.71 2.48
CA MET A 51 6.62 -8.14 2.14
C MET A 51 6.52 -8.36 0.63
N VAL A 52 5.57 -7.68 -0.03
CA VAL A 52 5.39 -7.78 -1.48
C VAL A 52 6.62 -7.26 -2.24
N SER A 53 7.28 -6.21 -1.73
CA SER A 53 8.52 -5.68 -2.31
C SER A 53 9.67 -6.68 -2.23
N VAL A 54 9.83 -7.37 -1.12
CA VAL A 54 10.87 -8.40 -0.95
C VAL A 54 10.64 -9.59 -1.90
N ILE A 55 9.39 -10.04 -2.03
CA ILE A 55 9.04 -11.11 -2.99
C ILE A 55 9.33 -10.66 -4.43
N ALA A 56 8.95 -9.43 -4.79
CA ALA A 56 9.23 -8.89 -6.12
C ALA A 56 10.73 -8.79 -6.41
N MET A 57 11.54 -8.41 -5.41
CA MET A 57 13.00 -8.40 -5.53
C MET A 57 13.56 -9.81 -5.75
N GLY A 58 13.03 -10.82 -5.06
CA GLY A 58 13.38 -12.22 -5.29
C GLY A 58 13.07 -12.67 -6.72
N ASN A 59 11.90 -12.33 -7.24
CA ASN A 59 11.52 -12.62 -8.63
C ASN A 59 12.44 -11.92 -9.65
N THR A 60 12.88 -10.69 -9.35
CA THR A 60 13.87 -9.97 -10.15
C THR A 60 15.17 -10.74 -10.24
N VAL A 61 15.75 -11.14 -9.12
CA VAL A 61 17.00 -11.90 -9.07
C VAL A 61 16.87 -13.22 -9.87
N GLN A 62 15.75 -13.91 -9.69
CA GLN A 62 15.45 -15.14 -10.41
C GLN A 62 15.42 -14.92 -11.94
N SER A 63 14.74 -13.87 -12.40
CA SER A 63 14.62 -13.52 -13.82
C SER A 63 15.96 -13.15 -14.47
N PHE A 64 16.91 -12.60 -13.70
CA PHE A 64 18.26 -12.32 -14.17
C PHE A 64 19.16 -13.56 -14.21
N ARG A 65 18.94 -14.50 -13.28
CA ARG A 65 19.75 -15.73 -13.21
C ARG A 65 19.36 -16.74 -14.26
N ASP A 66 18.06 -16.92 -14.44
CA ASP A 66 17.55 -17.95 -15.33
C ASP A 66 16.21 -17.53 -15.97
N HIS A 67 16.23 -17.44 -17.31
CA HIS A 67 15.02 -17.11 -18.07
C HIS A 67 14.01 -18.26 -18.14
N SER A 68 14.42 -19.50 -17.84
CA SER A 68 13.53 -20.66 -17.81
C SER A 68 12.48 -20.53 -16.72
N PHE A 69 12.78 -19.82 -15.62
CA PHE A 69 11.81 -19.50 -14.58
C PHE A 69 10.53 -18.85 -15.10
N LEU A 70 10.64 -17.91 -16.05
CA LEU A 70 9.48 -17.26 -16.63
C LEU A 70 8.68 -18.20 -17.53
N SER A 71 9.35 -19.00 -18.35
CA SER A 71 8.70 -19.94 -19.27
C SER A 71 8.01 -21.09 -18.55
N GLU A 72 8.58 -21.53 -17.43
CA GLU A 72 8.06 -22.68 -16.65
C GLU A 72 6.96 -22.28 -15.64
N LYS A 73 7.00 -21.05 -15.13
CA LYS A 73 6.11 -20.62 -14.03
C LYS A 73 5.07 -19.61 -14.43
N LEU A 74 5.37 -18.69 -15.36
CA LEU A 74 4.47 -17.62 -15.76
C LEU A 74 3.91 -17.84 -17.17
N TYR A 75 4.78 -17.87 -18.17
CA TYR A 75 4.37 -17.89 -19.60
C TYR A 75 4.39 -19.30 -20.18
N THR A 76 3.73 -20.22 -19.49
CA THR A 76 3.72 -21.65 -19.85
C THR A 76 2.95 -21.96 -21.13
N GLY A 77 2.07 -21.05 -21.59
CA GLY A 77 1.29 -21.21 -22.83
C GLY A 77 2.15 -21.10 -24.09
N THR A 78 3.20 -20.29 -24.06
CA THR A 78 4.08 -20.03 -25.21
C THR A 78 5.55 -19.88 -24.77
N PRO A 79 6.17 -20.95 -24.26
CA PRO A 79 7.50 -20.88 -23.65
C PRO A 79 8.59 -20.42 -24.64
N TYR A 80 8.40 -20.60 -25.94
CA TYR A 80 9.35 -20.17 -26.98
C TYR A 80 9.41 -18.64 -27.18
N PHE A 81 8.45 -17.87 -26.68
CA PHE A 81 8.53 -16.41 -26.69
C PHE A 81 9.38 -15.87 -25.53
N VAL A 82 9.64 -16.68 -24.53
CA VAL A 82 10.47 -16.27 -23.38
C VAL A 82 11.94 -16.43 -23.73
N ASN A 83 12.62 -15.32 -23.89
CA ASN A 83 14.07 -15.26 -24.12
C ASN A 83 14.77 -14.46 -23.00
N GLY A 84 16.10 -14.47 -23.00
CA GLY A 84 16.89 -13.78 -21.98
C GLY A 84 16.64 -12.27 -21.95
N LEU A 85 16.31 -11.64 -23.10
CA LEU A 85 15.98 -10.20 -23.13
C LEU A 85 14.64 -9.93 -22.42
N GLN A 86 13.61 -10.71 -22.74
CA GLN A 86 12.29 -10.58 -22.13
C GLN A 86 12.35 -10.84 -20.63
N ALA A 87 13.13 -11.83 -20.19
CA ALA A 87 13.32 -12.12 -18.77
C ALA A 87 14.00 -10.96 -18.02
N ARG A 88 15.02 -10.34 -18.59
CA ARG A 88 15.66 -9.15 -18.01
C ARG A 88 14.74 -7.93 -18.00
N THR A 89 13.94 -7.72 -19.05
CA THR A 89 12.96 -6.63 -19.10
C THR A 89 11.90 -6.80 -18.00
N PHE A 90 11.38 -8.01 -17.83
CA PHE A 90 10.48 -8.34 -16.74
C PHE A 90 11.13 -8.10 -15.37
N GLY A 91 12.39 -8.51 -15.22
CA GLY A 91 13.16 -8.31 -13.98
C GLY A 91 13.34 -6.82 -13.63
N ILE A 92 13.69 -5.97 -14.60
CA ILE A 92 13.83 -4.51 -14.40
C ILE A 92 12.48 -3.88 -14.01
N TRP A 93 11.40 -4.22 -14.70
CA TRP A 93 10.06 -3.73 -14.37
C TRP A 93 9.62 -4.13 -12.97
N THR A 94 9.89 -5.38 -12.59
CA THR A 94 9.57 -5.90 -11.26
C THR A 94 10.43 -5.23 -10.18
N LEU A 95 11.71 -4.97 -10.46
CA LEU A 95 12.61 -4.24 -9.57
C LEU A 95 12.13 -2.81 -9.34
N LEU A 96 11.80 -2.08 -10.40
CA LEU A 96 11.25 -0.72 -10.30
C LEU A 96 10.00 -0.68 -9.42
N SER A 97 9.07 -1.61 -9.66
CA SER A 97 7.87 -1.75 -8.85
C SER A 97 8.18 -2.05 -7.37
N SER A 98 9.20 -2.88 -7.11
CA SER A 98 9.66 -3.19 -5.75
C SER A 98 10.20 -1.96 -5.03
N ILE A 99 11.04 -1.17 -5.70
CA ILE A 99 11.61 0.07 -5.14
C ILE A 99 10.49 1.07 -4.78
N ILE A 100 9.54 1.31 -5.70
CA ILE A 100 8.43 2.22 -5.48
C ILE A 100 7.59 1.78 -4.26
N ARG A 101 7.25 0.49 -4.17
CA ARG A 101 6.47 -0.07 -3.05
C ARG A 101 7.21 0.03 -1.72
N CYS A 102 8.51 -0.25 -1.73
CA CYS A 102 9.35 -0.13 -0.53
C CYS A 102 9.44 1.32 -0.06
N THR A 103 9.66 2.26 -0.95
CA THR A 103 9.69 3.70 -0.64
C THR A 103 8.35 4.18 -0.08
N CYS A 104 7.23 3.73 -0.67
CA CYS A 104 5.90 4.02 -0.14
C CYS A 104 5.69 3.44 1.27
N ALA A 105 6.23 2.27 1.55
CA ALA A 105 6.16 1.69 2.90
C ALA A 105 6.94 2.52 3.92
N ILE A 106 8.02 3.19 3.54
CA ILE A 106 8.77 4.11 4.40
C ILE A 106 7.95 5.38 4.67
N ASP A 107 7.44 6.02 3.63
CA ASP A 107 6.65 7.26 3.71
C ASP A 107 5.21 7.03 3.19
N ILE A 108 4.42 6.28 3.96
CA ILE A 108 3.05 5.90 3.58
C ILE A 108 2.08 7.09 3.60
N GLN A 109 2.46 8.21 4.20
CA GLN A 109 1.64 9.41 4.29
C GLN A 109 1.77 10.32 3.06
N ASN A 110 2.76 10.09 2.22
CA ASN A 110 2.96 10.82 0.98
C ASN A 110 1.93 10.40 -0.07
N LYS A 111 0.93 11.24 -0.33
CA LYS A 111 -0.16 10.96 -1.26
C LYS A 111 0.31 10.66 -2.67
N THR A 112 1.29 11.42 -3.17
CA THR A 112 1.82 11.22 -4.53
C THR A 112 2.47 9.85 -4.65
N LEU A 113 3.32 9.49 -3.69
CA LEU A 113 3.98 8.20 -3.66
C LEU A 113 2.98 7.05 -3.50
N TYR A 114 1.95 7.27 -2.69
CA TYR A 114 0.85 6.33 -2.51
C TYR A 114 0.09 6.07 -3.83
N HIS A 115 -0.25 7.11 -4.59
CA HIS A 115 -0.87 6.98 -5.90
C HIS A 115 0.02 6.24 -6.90
N ILE A 116 1.30 6.60 -6.99
CA ILE A 116 2.24 5.91 -7.87
C ILE A 116 2.32 4.43 -7.51
N THR A 117 2.36 4.10 -6.22
CA THR A 117 2.36 2.71 -5.74
C THR A 117 1.09 1.97 -6.13
N LEU A 118 -0.08 2.59 -5.99
CA LEU A 118 -1.35 2.02 -6.42
C LEU A 118 -1.32 1.68 -7.92
N TRP A 119 -0.81 2.60 -8.76
CA TRP A 119 -0.65 2.36 -10.20
C TRP A 119 0.27 1.18 -10.50
N THR A 120 1.32 0.92 -9.71
CA THR A 120 2.16 -0.28 -9.94
C THR A 120 1.38 -1.58 -9.80
N PHE A 121 0.40 -1.64 -8.90
CA PHE A 121 -0.47 -2.82 -8.77
C PHE A 121 -1.52 -2.90 -9.87
N VAL A 122 -2.11 -1.76 -10.28
CA VAL A 122 -3.08 -1.70 -11.39
C VAL A 122 -2.43 -2.16 -12.69
N LEU A 123 -1.21 -1.68 -12.98
CA LEU A 123 -0.46 -2.08 -14.18
C LEU A 123 -0.09 -3.56 -14.13
N ALA A 124 0.34 -4.07 -12.98
CA ALA A 124 0.65 -5.50 -12.82
C ALA A 124 -0.61 -6.37 -13.03
N LEU A 125 -1.74 -5.98 -12.44
CA LEU A 125 -3.01 -6.67 -12.62
C LEU A 125 -3.44 -6.67 -14.10
N GLY A 126 -3.40 -5.50 -14.74
CA GLY A 126 -3.74 -5.35 -16.16
C GLY A 126 -2.83 -6.19 -17.08
N HIS A 127 -1.53 -6.21 -16.81
CA HIS A 127 -0.59 -7.04 -17.56
C HIS A 127 -0.95 -8.52 -17.47
N PHE A 128 -1.07 -9.08 -16.28
CA PHE A 128 -1.36 -10.51 -16.14
C PHE A 128 -2.76 -10.89 -16.61
N LEU A 129 -3.75 -10.01 -16.50
CA LEU A 129 -5.07 -10.24 -17.08
C LEU A 129 -5.03 -10.24 -18.61
N SER A 130 -4.30 -9.31 -19.22
CA SER A 130 -4.16 -9.29 -20.69
C SER A 130 -3.42 -10.51 -21.22
N GLU A 131 -2.35 -10.95 -20.56
CA GLU A 131 -1.61 -12.15 -20.94
C GLU A 131 -2.44 -13.44 -20.76
N ALA A 132 -3.29 -13.49 -19.73
CA ALA A 132 -4.12 -14.66 -19.47
C ALA A 132 -5.34 -14.75 -20.40
N PHE A 133 -6.03 -13.65 -20.71
CA PHE A 133 -7.31 -13.66 -21.41
C PHE A 133 -7.23 -13.20 -22.86
N ILE A 134 -6.39 -12.21 -23.17
CA ILE A 134 -6.27 -11.65 -24.53
C ILE A 134 -5.22 -12.41 -25.32
N TYR A 135 -3.98 -12.43 -24.84
CA TYR A 135 -2.84 -13.02 -25.55
C TYR A 135 -2.70 -14.53 -25.30
N LYS A 136 -3.28 -15.05 -24.22
CA LYS A 136 -3.25 -16.48 -23.83
C LYS A 136 -1.85 -17.07 -23.69
N THR A 137 -0.86 -16.24 -23.41
CA THR A 137 0.54 -16.61 -23.20
C THR A 137 0.78 -17.12 -21.78
N ALA A 138 -0.01 -16.65 -20.82
CA ALA A 138 0.07 -16.96 -19.40
C ALA A 138 -1.21 -17.66 -18.93
N PRO A 139 -1.37 -18.98 -19.12
CA PRO A 139 -2.53 -19.70 -18.62
C PRO A 139 -2.63 -19.58 -17.09
N LEU A 140 -3.85 -19.68 -16.54
CA LEU A 140 -4.14 -19.51 -15.11
C LEU A 140 -3.53 -20.64 -14.27
N THR A 141 -2.23 -20.72 -14.24
CA THR A 141 -1.44 -21.59 -13.36
C THR A 141 -1.22 -20.91 -12.01
N ILE A 142 -0.73 -21.67 -11.02
CA ILE A 142 -0.38 -21.14 -9.69
C ILE A 142 0.59 -19.96 -9.78
N GLY A 143 1.54 -20.00 -10.75
CA GLY A 143 2.50 -18.93 -10.98
C GLY A 143 1.86 -17.61 -11.40
N VAL A 144 0.80 -17.63 -12.20
CA VAL A 144 0.05 -16.44 -12.65
C VAL A 144 -1.03 -16.04 -11.65
N MET A 145 -1.67 -17.00 -10.99
CA MET A 145 -2.69 -16.72 -9.96
C MET A 145 -2.12 -15.95 -8.78
N ALA A 146 -0.90 -16.26 -8.34
CA ALA A 146 -0.28 -15.59 -7.20
C ALA A 146 -0.14 -14.07 -7.41
N PRO A 147 0.48 -13.55 -8.48
CA PRO A 147 0.54 -12.11 -8.73
C PRO A 147 -0.83 -11.46 -8.95
N LEU A 148 -1.81 -12.16 -9.55
CA LEU A 148 -3.17 -11.66 -9.70
C LEU A 148 -3.86 -11.43 -8.35
N ILE A 149 -3.80 -12.41 -7.46
CA ILE A 149 -4.38 -12.32 -6.11
C ILE A 149 -3.69 -11.22 -5.31
N VAL A 150 -2.35 -11.17 -5.31
CA VAL A 150 -1.57 -10.17 -4.58
C VAL A 150 -1.89 -8.75 -5.09
N ALA A 151 -1.96 -8.55 -6.42
CA ALA A 151 -2.29 -7.25 -6.99
C ALA A 151 -3.71 -6.81 -6.64
N SER A 152 -4.70 -7.70 -6.77
CA SER A 152 -6.11 -7.41 -6.44
C SER A 152 -6.26 -7.05 -4.96
N PHE A 153 -5.66 -7.84 -4.07
CA PHE A 153 -5.71 -7.59 -2.62
C PHE A 153 -5.02 -6.28 -2.24
N SER A 154 -3.89 -5.97 -2.87
CA SER A 154 -3.15 -4.73 -2.65
C SER A 154 -3.93 -3.52 -3.12
N ILE A 155 -4.60 -3.58 -4.28
CA ILE A 155 -5.44 -2.49 -4.78
C ILE A 155 -6.58 -2.21 -3.80
N VAL A 156 -7.33 -3.23 -3.37
CA VAL A 156 -8.43 -3.08 -2.41
C VAL A 156 -7.91 -2.50 -1.09
N GLY A 157 -6.82 -3.04 -0.54
CA GLY A 157 -6.22 -2.55 0.70
C GLY A 157 -5.76 -1.10 0.58
N MET A 158 -5.15 -0.71 -0.54
CA MET A 158 -4.72 0.67 -0.78
C MET A 158 -5.90 1.63 -1.00
N LEU A 159 -6.97 1.21 -1.66
CA LEU A 159 -8.17 2.04 -1.82
C LEU A 159 -8.84 2.32 -0.47
N ILE A 160 -8.94 1.31 0.40
CA ILE A 160 -9.42 1.49 1.78
C ILE A 160 -8.47 2.41 2.56
N GLY A 161 -7.16 2.19 2.45
CA GLY A 161 -6.13 2.98 3.12
C GLY A 161 -6.06 4.43 2.65
N PHE A 162 -6.47 4.70 1.43
CA PHE A 162 -6.46 6.05 0.87
C PHE A 162 -7.28 7.04 1.68
N GLN A 163 -8.40 6.61 2.23
CA GLN A 163 -9.24 7.42 3.13
C GLN A 163 -8.55 7.72 4.47
N CYS A 164 -7.52 6.95 4.81
CA CYS A 164 -6.78 7.07 6.06
C CYS A 164 -5.50 7.92 5.92
N VAL A 165 -5.10 8.30 4.71
CA VAL A 165 -3.94 9.16 4.49
C VAL A 165 -4.35 10.62 4.65
N PRO A 166 -3.76 11.36 5.64
CA PRO A 166 -4.14 12.74 5.90
C PRO A 166 -3.91 13.63 4.68
N GLU A 167 -4.78 14.62 4.48
CA GLU A 167 -4.49 15.68 3.51
C GLU A 167 -3.23 16.44 3.92
N PRO A 168 -2.33 16.79 2.98
CA PRO A 168 -1.27 17.72 3.25
C PRO A 168 -1.95 19.00 3.76
N GLN A 169 -1.69 19.39 4.99
CA GLN A 169 -2.06 20.72 5.45
C GLN A 169 -1.22 21.67 4.62
N GLU A 170 -1.82 22.27 3.60
CA GLU A 170 -1.23 23.42 2.93
C GLU A 170 -0.89 24.41 4.05
N GLU A 171 0.35 24.85 4.08
CA GLU A 171 0.82 25.90 4.98
C GLU A 171 0.09 27.22 4.65
N VAL A 172 -1.17 27.31 5.04
CA VAL A 172 -1.96 28.56 4.98
C VAL A 172 -1.31 29.62 5.88
N GLY A 173 -0.45 29.19 6.82
CA GLY A 173 0.27 30.09 7.73
C GLY A 173 1.40 30.92 7.11
N ALA A 174 2.00 30.48 6.02
CA ALA A 174 3.15 31.19 5.42
C ALA A 174 2.74 32.39 4.55
N ARG A 175 1.49 32.42 4.03
CA ARG A 175 1.01 33.53 3.20
C ARG A 175 0.53 34.75 3.98
N GLN A 176 0.10 34.60 5.23
CA GLN A 176 -0.32 35.76 6.04
C GLN A 176 0.86 36.53 6.65
N LYS A 177 2.03 35.93 6.82
CA LYS A 177 3.20 36.63 7.40
C LYS A 177 3.96 37.49 6.39
N LYS A 178 3.60 37.46 5.10
CA LYS A 178 4.21 38.31 4.05
C LYS A 178 3.35 39.54 3.69
N ARG A 179 2.27 39.78 4.41
CA ARG A 179 1.31 40.86 4.11
C ARG A 179 1.17 41.89 5.25
N ASN A 180 2.01 41.79 6.29
CA ASN A 180 2.14 42.82 7.34
C ASN A 180 3.54 43.40 7.33
#